data_e38ce07e06784c46abe62042e6f1b2ce
#
_entry.id   e38ce07e06784c46abe62042e6f1b2ce
#
_cell.length_a   1.000
_cell.length_b   1.000
_cell.length_c   1.000
_cell.angle_alpha   90.00
_cell.angle_beta   90.00
_cell.angle_gamma   90.00
#
_symmetry.space_group_name_H-M   'P 1'
#
loop_
_entity.id
_entity.type
_entity.pdbx_description
1 polymer ?
#
loop_
_entity_poly.entity_id
_entity_poly.type
_entity_poly.pdbx_seq_one_letter_code
_entity_poly.pdbx_strand_id
1 'polypeptide(L)'
;MEFAAVQPSQAVVDESVVDDAVAHDNIGDEDRAGPAGADHGRDDAPAPEEARVPVQGGPPVGHPQGAEDDEDDEGGPLPALDESSGPAADLLRQYLREIGRIRLLSAVEEVELARQVEAGLFAQQALDGTPRPDERLTDELDHLVVAGRMAKRRLIEANLRLVVSVAKRYVGRGLTLLDLVQEGNLGLIRAVEKFDYERGYKFSTYATWWIRQSMSRALADQARTIRVPVHVVELINRVIRVQRAMLQEHGTEPSVAEVGAALEISESRVREVLRFAQEPVSLHTPVGEEDDVALGDLIEDADAASPVESAAFLLLREHLEAVLSTLGERERQVVQLRYGLDDGRPRTLEEIGHLFGVTRERIRQIEAKTLSKLRDHAFADQLRGYLD
;
A
#
# COMPACT_ATOMS: atom_id res chain seq x y z
N MET A 1 44.67 1.83 9.88
CA MET A 1 43.60 2.79 9.58
C MET A 1 42.33 1.99 9.36
N GLU A 2 41.59 1.82 10.46
CA GLU A 2 40.35 1.06 10.52
C GLU A 2 39.18 1.98 10.12
N PHE A 3 38.41 1.55 9.12
CA PHE A 3 37.14 2.19 8.79
C PHE A 3 36.03 1.55 9.61
N ALA A 4 35.50 2.29 10.57
CA ALA A 4 34.34 1.93 11.35
C ALA A 4 33.07 2.05 10.49
N ALA A 5 32.31 0.97 10.39
CA ALA A 5 31.00 0.93 9.74
C ALA A 5 29.95 1.58 10.65
N VAL A 6 29.28 2.61 10.12
CA VAL A 6 28.11 3.25 10.74
C VAL A 6 26.87 2.48 10.30
N GLN A 7 26.15 1.90 11.25
CA GLN A 7 24.83 1.28 11.03
C GLN A 7 23.73 2.37 11.04
N PRO A 8 22.73 2.30 10.15
CA PRO A 8 21.59 3.21 10.21
C PRO A 8 20.58 2.77 11.29
N SER A 9 20.21 3.72 12.13
CA SER A 9 19.18 3.67 13.15
C SER A 9 17.79 3.42 12.52
N GLN A 10 17.10 2.38 13.00
CA GLN A 10 15.68 2.12 12.70
C GLN A 10 14.81 3.13 13.44
N ALA A 11 14.14 3.99 12.71
CA ALA A 11 13.04 4.80 13.23
C ALA A 11 11.78 3.93 13.32
N VAL A 12 11.32 3.68 14.53
CA VAL A 12 10.01 3.11 14.83
C VAL A 12 8.97 4.18 14.52
N VAL A 13 8.14 3.97 13.51
CA VAL A 13 6.97 4.80 13.23
C VAL A 13 5.80 4.21 14.03
N ASP A 14 5.31 5.01 14.98
CA ASP A 14 4.15 4.74 15.83
C ASP A 14 2.85 4.82 14.98
N GLU A 15 2.17 3.70 14.86
CA GLU A 15 0.94 3.47 14.06
C GLU A 15 -0.33 3.70 14.88
N SER A 16 -0.44 4.84 15.54
CA SER A 16 -1.65 5.12 16.32
C SER A 16 -2.14 6.58 16.18
N VAL A 17 -2.59 6.99 15.01
CA VAL A 17 -3.53 8.13 14.85
C VAL A 17 -4.10 8.11 13.43
N VAL A 18 -5.14 7.36 13.15
CA VAL A 18 -6.22 7.70 12.20
C VAL A 18 -7.41 6.74 12.43
N ASP A 19 -8.18 7.00 13.46
CA ASP A 19 -9.55 6.51 13.56
C ASP A 19 -10.33 7.53 14.41
N ASP A 20 -10.92 8.50 13.74
CA ASP A 20 -12.11 9.23 14.21
C ASP A 20 -12.57 10.20 13.12
N ALA A 21 -13.63 9.85 12.45
CA ALA A 21 -14.68 10.75 11.96
C ALA A 21 -15.56 10.11 10.89
N VAL A 22 -16.54 9.29 11.29
CA VAL A 22 -17.84 9.29 10.59
C VAL A 22 -18.94 9.17 11.66
N ALA A 23 -19.47 10.30 12.08
CA ALA A 23 -20.71 10.40 12.82
C ALA A 23 -21.89 10.09 11.88
N HIS A 24 -22.69 9.09 12.21
CA HIS A 24 -24.03 8.94 11.68
C HIS A 24 -25.02 9.57 12.66
N ASP A 25 -25.63 10.68 12.22
CA ASP A 25 -26.92 11.16 12.74
C ASP A 25 -28.00 10.12 12.41
N ASN A 26 -28.71 9.65 13.44
CA ASN A 26 -30.03 9.12 13.28
C ASN A 26 -30.87 9.47 14.51
N ILE A 27 -31.88 10.32 14.26
CA ILE A 27 -32.86 10.89 15.20
C ILE A 27 -34.10 9.98 15.24
N GLY A 28 -34.61 9.77 16.46
CA GLY A 28 -36.05 9.51 16.78
C GLY A 28 -36.43 8.02 16.84
N ASP A 29 -37.21 7.46 17.72
CA ASP A 29 -38.16 8.00 18.69
C ASP A 29 -38.54 6.90 19.66
N GLU A 30 -38.71 7.29 20.93
CA GLU A 30 -39.68 6.91 21.96
C GLU A 30 -40.15 5.45 22.24
N ASP A 31 -40.00 5.12 23.51
CA ASP A 31 -40.98 4.63 24.47
C ASP A 31 -41.07 3.14 24.87
N ARG A 32 -40.90 2.98 26.18
CA ARG A 32 -41.62 2.15 27.17
C ARG A 32 -40.96 0.93 27.84
N ALA A 33 -40.69 1.24 29.14
CA ALA A 33 -40.99 0.43 30.34
C ALA A 33 -40.47 -1.03 30.46
N GLY A 34 -39.67 -1.21 31.58
CA GLY A 34 -39.22 -2.44 32.20
C GLY A 34 -40.33 -3.28 32.89
N PRO A 35 -40.07 -4.13 33.89
CA PRO A 35 -38.83 -4.44 34.62
C PRO A 35 -38.59 -5.95 34.92
N ALA A 36 -37.43 -6.25 35.50
CA ALA A 36 -37.11 -7.28 36.49
C ALA A 36 -36.95 -8.76 36.10
N GLY A 37 -35.81 -9.31 36.50
CA GLY A 37 -35.61 -10.75 36.67
C GLY A 37 -34.12 -11.12 36.78
N ALA A 38 -33.63 -11.22 38.03
CA ALA A 38 -32.30 -11.76 38.34
C ALA A 38 -32.25 -13.28 38.05
N ASP A 39 -31.15 -13.80 37.52
CA ASP A 39 -30.55 -14.98 38.15
C ASP A 39 -29.09 -15.19 37.70
N HIS A 40 -28.34 -15.83 38.59
CA HIS A 40 -26.93 -16.14 38.62
C HIS A 40 -26.53 -17.22 37.63
N GLY A 41 -25.32 -17.17 37.10
CA GLY A 41 -24.69 -18.39 36.67
C GLY A 41 -23.49 -18.28 35.71
N ARG A 42 -22.32 -18.25 36.31
CA ARG A 42 -21.05 -18.87 35.84
C ARG A 42 -20.41 -18.46 34.54
N ASP A 43 -19.19 -17.98 34.75
CA ASP A 43 -17.99 -17.93 33.89
C ASP A 43 -17.86 -19.09 32.91
N ASP A 44 -17.76 -18.75 31.65
CA ASP A 44 -16.93 -19.42 30.65
C ASP A 44 -16.67 -18.43 29.52
N ALA A 45 -15.47 -17.86 29.49
CA ALA A 45 -15.00 -17.04 28.42
C ALA A 45 -14.50 -17.95 27.29
N PRO A 46 -15.01 -17.87 26.06
CA PRO A 46 -14.40 -18.49 24.91
C PRO A 46 -13.17 -17.70 24.46
N ALA A 47 -12.09 -18.43 24.14
CA ALA A 47 -10.86 -17.94 23.54
C ALA A 47 -11.11 -17.12 22.25
N PRO A 48 -10.22 -16.18 21.88
CA PRO A 48 -10.40 -15.36 20.70
C PRO A 48 -10.37 -16.23 19.45
N GLU A 49 -11.46 -16.20 18.71
CA GLU A 49 -11.60 -16.77 17.39
C GLU A 49 -10.62 -16.07 16.44
N GLU A 50 -9.59 -16.78 16.01
CA GLU A 50 -8.69 -16.33 14.94
C GLU A 50 -9.53 -15.90 13.74
N ALA A 51 -9.38 -14.66 13.32
CA ALA A 51 -10.05 -14.07 12.16
C ALA A 51 -9.73 -14.90 10.91
N ARG A 52 -10.64 -15.79 10.55
CA ARG A 52 -10.64 -16.47 9.26
C ARG A 52 -10.89 -15.43 8.19
N VAL A 53 -9.85 -15.04 7.48
CA VAL A 53 -9.95 -14.30 6.22
C VAL A 53 -10.91 -15.07 5.32
N PRO A 54 -12.00 -14.47 4.80
CA PRO A 54 -12.91 -15.17 3.92
C PRO A 54 -12.16 -15.62 2.67
N VAL A 55 -12.04 -16.92 2.49
CA VAL A 55 -11.55 -17.54 1.24
C VAL A 55 -12.57 -17.16 0.17
N GLN A 56 -12.21 -16.19 -0.67
CA GLN A 56 -13.02 -15.81 -1.82
C GLN A 56 -13.26 -17.05 -2.68
N GLY A 57 -14.54 -17.34 -2.96
CA GLY A 57 -15.02 -18.53 -3.64
C GLY A 57 -14.30 -18.79 -4.96
N GLY A 58 -14.14 -20.08 -5.28
CA GLY A 58 -13.74 -20.54 -6.60
C GLY A 58 -14.69 -20.02 -7.70
N PRO A 59 -14.36 -20.23 -8.97
CA PRO A 59 -15.18 -19.76 -10.08
C PRO A 59 -16.64 -20.23 -9.90
N PRO A 60 -17.63 -19.38 -10.21
CA PRO A 60 -19.04 -19.71 -10.03
C PRO A 60 -19.37 -21.01 -10.74
N VAL A 61 -20.13 -21.87 -10.06
CA VAL A 61 -20.69 -23.11 -10.59
C VAL A 61 -21.85 -22.73 -11.52
N GLY A 62 -21.53 -22.41 -12.77
CA GLY A 62 -22.46 -21.97 -13.80
C GLY A 62 -21.66 -21.51 -15.00
N HIS A 63 -22.16 -21.67 -16.19
CA HIS A 63 -21.53 -21.22 -17.43
C HIS A 63 -20.82 -19.89 -17.24
N PRO A 64 -19.63 -19.66 -17.82
CA PRO A 64 -18.95 -18.37 -17.79
C PRO A 64 -19.69 -17.36 -18.69
N GLN A 65 -20.87 -16.91 -18.27
CA GLN A 65 -21.59 -15.80 -18.88
C GLN A 65 -21.16 -14.44 -18.31
N GLY A 66 -20.04 -14.39 -17.63
CA GLY A 66 -19.43 -13.17 -17.07
C GLY A 66 -18.03 -12.86 -17.59
N ALA A 67 -17.59 -13.55 -18.66
CA ALA A 67 -16.29 -13.32 -19.31
C ALA A 67 -16.42 -12.54 -20.64
N GLU A 68 -17.59 -11.97 -20.93
CA GLU A 68 -17.85 -11.24 -22.17
C GLU A 68 -17.37 -9.78 -22.14
N ASP A 69 -16.95 -9.26 -20.98
CA ASP A 69 -16.61 -7.84 -20.85
C ASP A 69 -15.16 -7.46 -21.21
N ASP A 70 -14.29 -8.43 -21.54
CA ASP A 70 -12.91 -8.16 -21.94
C ASP A 70 -12.62 -8.45 -23.44
N GLU A 71 -13.63 -8.75 -24.25
CA GLU A 71 -13.43 -9.05 -25.70
C GLU A 71 -13.32 -7.79 -26.56
N ASP A 72 -13.70 -6.61 -26.06
CA ASP A 72 -13.73 -5.36 -26.85
C ASP A 72 -12.42 -4.56 -26.82
N ASP A 73 -11.37 -5.00 -26.12
CA ASP A 73 -10.04 -4.45 -26.32
C ASP A 73 -9.38 -5.19 -27.52
N GLU A 74 -9.91 -4.94 -28.72
CA GLU A 74 -9.25 -5.29 -29.96
C GLU A 74 -7.83 -4.71 -29.90
N GLY A 75 -6.87 -5.62 -29.69
CA GLY A 75 -5.47 -5.30 -29.52
C GLY A 75 -5.00 -4.28 -30.55
N GLY A 76 -4.74 -3.08 -30.07
CA GLY A 76 -3.84 -2.19 -30.78
C GLY A 76 -2.59 -2.96 -31.16
N PRO A 77 -1.85 -2.59 -32.22
CA PRO A 77 -0.67 -3.30 -32.67
C PRO A 77 0.21 -3.56 -31.46
N LEU A 78 0.49 -4.86 -31.21
CA LEU A 78 1.33 -5.30 -30.11
C LEU A 78 2.53 -4.33 -30.05
N PRO A 79 2.79 -3.64 -28.97
CA PRO A 79 4.00 -2.84 -28.88
C PRO A 79 5.12 -3.81 -29.24
N ALA A 80 5.87 -3.48 -30.27
CA ALA A 80 7.04 -4.22 -30.66
C ALA A 80 7.78 -4.45 -29.36
N LEU A 81 8.06 -5.73 -29.02
CA LEU A 81 8.90 -6.04 -27.87
C LEU A 81 10.17 -5.26 -28.13
N ASP A 82 10.27 -4.09 -27.50
CA ASP A 82 11.38 -3.20 -27.71
C ASP A 82 12.61 -4.04 -27.37
N GLU A 83 13.36 -4.41 -28.38
CA GLU A 83 14.58 -5.20 -28.26
C GLU A 83 15.67 -4.28 -27.65
N SER A 84 15.31 -3.63 -26.54
CA SER A 84 16.29 -2.96 -25.73
C SER A 84 17.27 -4.04 -25.28
N SER A 85 18.48 -3.97 -25.82
CA SER A 85 19.62 -4.81 -25.53
C SER A 85 20.08 -4.57 -24.09
N GLY A 86 19.31 -5.07 -23.12
CA GLY A 86 19.59 -4.95 -21.69
C GLY A 86 19.52 -6.31 -20.98
N PRO A 87 20.05 -6.42 -19.76
CA PRO A 87 20.07 -7.66 -18.97
C PRO A 87 18.69 -8.30 -18.81
N ALA A 88 17.64 -7.51 -18.72
CA ALA A 88 16.26 -7.99 -18.60
C ALA A 88 15.76 -8.70 -19.87
N ALA A 89 16.16 -8.23 -21.05
CA ALA A 89 15.82 -8.88 -22.32
C ALA A 89 16.49 -10.26 -22.45
N ASP A 90 17.71 -10.39 -21.95
CA ASP A 90 18.43 -11.67 -21.97
C ASP A 90 17.81 -12.69 -21.02
N LEU A 91 17.37 -12.26 -19.84
CA LEU A 91 16.63 -13.11 -18.88
C LEU A 91 15.31 -13.60 -19.48
N LEU A 92 14.56 -12.72 -20.17
CA LEU A 92 13.32 -13.11 -20.84
C LEU A 92 13.60 -14.13 -21.96
N ARG A 93 14.61 -13.91 -22.79
CA ARG A 93 15.00 -14.85 -23.84
C ARG A 93 15.42 -16.21 -23.27
N GLN A 94 16.16 -16.22 -22.18
CA GLN A 94 16.56 -17.44 -21.50
C GLN A 94 15.32 -18.17 -20.96
N TYR A 95 14.44 -17.51 -20.25
CA TYR A 95 13.19 -18.09 -19.73
C TYR A 95 12.35 -18.69 -20.86
N LEU A 96 12.10 -17.95 -21.95
CA LEU A 96 11.32 -18.45 -23.09
C LEU A 96 11.97 -19.67 -23.76
N ARG A 97 13.30 -19.73 -23.80
CA ARG A 97 14.06 -20.89 -24.33
C ARG A 97 13.88 -22.12 -23.42
N GLU A 98 13.89 -21.95 -22.13
CA GLU A 98 13.74 -23.03 -21.15
C GLU A 98 12.35 -23.62 -21.17
N ILE A 99 11.29 -22.79 -21.10
CA ILE A 99 9.90 -23.28 -21.17
C ILE A 99 9.56 -23.87 -22.53
N GLY A 100 10.23 -23.41 -23.61
CA GLY A 100 10.05 -23.95 -24.96
C GLY A 100 10.53 -25.37 -25.14
N ARG A 101 11.44 -25.87 -24.28
CA ARG A 101 11.94 -27.27 -24.32
C ARG A 101 10.98 -28.26 -23.72
N ILE A 102 10.04 -27.82 -22.94
CA ILE A 102 9.06 -28.68 -22.23
C ILE A 102 7.98 -29.10 -23.21
N ARG A 103 7.71 -30.38 -23.28
CA ARG A 103 6.68 -30.96 -24.16
C ARG A 103 5.29 -30.57 -23.65
N LEU A 104 4.40 -30.20 -24.56
CA LEU A 104 2.98 -29.99 -24.25
C LEU A 104 2.32 -31.33 -23.89
N LEU A 105 1.34 -31.29 -22.99
CA LEU A 105 0.55 -32.41 -22.56
C LEU A 105 -0.67 -32.64 -23.47
N SER A 106 -1.04 -33.88 -23.64
CA SER A 106 -2.34 -34.24 -24.19
C SER A 106 -3.42 -34.21 -23.10
N ALA A 107 -4.70 -34.11 -23.46
CA ALA A 107 -5.79 -34.09 -22.49
C ALA A 107 -5.81 -35.34 -21.58
N VAL A 108 -5.36 -36.48 -22.09
CA VAL A 108 -5.27 -37.72 -21.30
C VAL A 108 -4.15 -37.62 -20.27
N GLU A 109 -3.00 -37.05 -20.65
CA GLU A 109 -1.87 -36.80 -19.71
C GLU A 109 -2.22 -35.77 -18.65
N GLU A 110 -3.02 -34.74 -18.99
CA GLU A 110 -3.51 -33.73 -17.99
C GLU A 110 -4.34 -34.41 -16.90
N VAL A 111 -5.29 -35.30 -17.30
CA VAL A 111 -6.14 -36.03 -16.36
C VAL A 111 -5.32 -36.99 -15.50
N GLU A 112 -4.38 -37.71 -16.11
CA GLU A 112 -3.53 -38.66 -15.37
C GLU A 112 -2.65 -37.94 -14.33
N LEU A 113 -2.03 -36.84 -14.71
CA LEU A 113 -1.25 -36.03 -13.78
C LEU A 113 -2.12 -35.43 -12.66
N ALA A 114 -3.33 -34.97 -12.98
CA ALA A 114 -4.28 -34.47 -11.99
C ALA A 114 -4.67 -35.54 -10.96
N ARG A 115 -4.93 -36.77 -11.40
CA ARG A 115 -5.18 -37.92 -10.50
C ARG A 115 -3.99 -38.20 -9.58
N GLN A 116 -2.78 -38.18 -10.13
CA GLN A 116 -1.56 -38.36 -9.30
C GLN A 116 -1.37 -37.25 -8.27
N VAL A 117 -1.68 -35.99 -8.61
CA VAL A 117 -1.66 -34.86 -7.67
C VAL A 117 -2.66 -35.09 -6.54
N GLU A 118 -3.90 -35.47 -6.89
CA GLU A 118 -4.95 -35.73 -5.92
C GLU A 118 -4.60 -36.92 -5.00
N ALA A 119 -4.14 -38.04 -5.57
CA ALA A 119 -3.69 -39.20 -4.80
C ALA A 119 -2.56 -38.81 -3.83
N GLY A 120 -1.60 -37.99 -4.26
CA GLY A 120 -0.53 -37.49 -3.40
C GLY A 120 -1.03 -36.61 -2.25
N LEU A 121 -2.05 -35.77 -2.48
CA LEU A 121 -2.67 -34.96 -1.43
C LEU A 121 -3.41 -35.81 -0.40
N PHE A 122 -4.17 -36.83 -0.85
CA PHE A 122 -4.84 -37.76 0.05
C PHE A 122 -3.85 -38.62 0.84
N ALA A 123 -2.75 -39.05 0.21
CA ALA A 123 -1.67 -39.78 0.90
C ALA A 123 -1.02 -38.89 1.99
N GLN A 124 -0.73 -37.61 1.69
CA GLN A 124 -0.21 -36.68 2.68
C GLN A 124 -1.18 -36.49 3.86
N GLN A 125 -2.46 -36.31 3.57
CA GLN A 125 -3.50 -36.18 4.60
C GLN A 125 -3.62 -37.44 5.47
N ALA A 126 -3.46 -38.64 4.88
CA ALA A 126 -3.48 -39.89 5.61
C ALA A 126 -2.27 -40.04 6.54
N LEU A 127 -1.09 -39.58 6.11
CA LEU A 127 0.13 -39.56 6.94
C LEU A 127 0.05 -38.58 8.10
N ASP A 128 -0.58 -37.43 7.90
CA ASP A 128 -0.79 -36.39 8.91
C ASP A 128 -1.92 -36.74 9.90
N GLY A 129 -2.72 -37.77 9.56
CA GLY A 129 -3.88 -38.21 10.35
C GLY A 129 -3.52 -39.02 11.60
N THR A 130 -4.48 -39.16 12.50
CA THR A 130 -4.38 -40.01 13.70
C THR A 130 -5.51 -41.05 13.67
N PRO A 131 -5.24 -42.37 13.85
CA PRO A 131 -3.94 -42.99 14.21
C PRO A 131 -2.97 -43.08 13.03
N ARG A 132 -1.67 -43.06 13.33
CA ARG A 132 -0.63 -43.25 12.29
C ARG A 132 -0.76 -44.61 11.63
N PRO A 133 -0.60 -44.70 10.30
CA PRO A 133 -0.61 -45.94 9.57
C PRO A 133 0.59 -46.84 9.94
N ASP A 134 0.49 -48.13 9.65
CA ASP A 134 1.60 -49.08 9.82
C ASP A 134 2.83 -48.64 9.01
N GLU A 135 4.02 -49.04 9.44
CA GLU A 135 5.30 -48.66 8.83
C GLU A 135 5.34 -48.97 7.31
N ARG A 136 4.86 -50.13 6.91
CA ARG A 136 4.73 -50.51 5.48
C ARG A 136 3.77 -49.60 4.69
N LEU A 137 2.63 -49.26 5.27
CA LEU A 137 1.67 -48.40 4.64
C LEU A 137 2.21 -46.94 4.60
N THR A 138 3.01 -46.53 5.59
CA THR A 138 3.68 -45.23 5.61
C THR A 138 4.63 -45.13 4.42
N ASP A 139 5.47 -46.14 4.15
CA ASP A 139 6.38 -46.14 2.99
C ASP A 139 5.62 -46.06 1.65
N GLU A 140 4.52 -46.81 1.51
CA GLU A 140 3.68 -46.76 0.29
C GLU A 140 3.03 -45.38 0.10
N LEU A 141 2.54 -44.75 1.18
CA LEU A 141 1.96 -43.40 1.15
C LEU A 141 3.01 -42.32 0.83
N ASP A 142 4.22 -42.45 1.39
CA ASP A 142 5.33 -41.53 1.08
C ASP A 142 5.69 -41.57 -0.42
N HIS A 143 5.69 -42.77 -1.03
CA HIS A 143 5.90 -42.88 -2.46
C HIS A 143 4.81 -42.17 -3.27
N LEU A 144 3.53 -42.25 -2.86
CA LEU A 144 2.43 -41.52 -3.51
C LEU A 144 2.56 -40.03 -3.35
N VAL A 145 2.98 -39.54 -2.19
CA VAL A 145 3.25 -38.10 -1.94
C VAL A 145 4.33 -37.58 -2.89
N VAL A 146 5.45 -38.31 -3.03
CA VAL A 146 6.54 -37.94 -3.94
C VAL A 146 6.06 -37.93 -5.39
N ALA A 147 5.34 -38.98 -5.81
CA ALA A 147 4.77 -39.07 -7.17
C ALA A 147 3.80 -37.91 -7.46
N GLY A 148 2.93 -37.56 -6.50
CA GLY A 148 2.01 -36.42 -6.60
C GLY A 148 2.72 -35.07 -6.72
N ARG A 149 3.79 -34.86 -5.96
CA ARG A 149 4.62 -33.64 -6.07
C ARG A 149 5.31 -33.53 -7.44
N MET A 150 5.82 -34.65 -7.96
CA MET A 150 6.41 -34.68 -9.30
C MET A 150 5.37 -34.43 -10.39
N ALA A 151 4.17 -34.99 -10.27
CA ALA A 151 3.06 -34.77 -11.18
C ALA A 151 2.61 -33.31 -11.17
N LYS A 152 2.46 -32.68 -9.99
CA LYS A 152 2.15 -31.27 -9.83
C LYS A 152 3.18 -30.39 -10.54
N ARG A 153 4.47 -30.64 -10.30
CA ARG A 153 5.55 -29.91 -10.95
C ARG A 153 5.47 -30.04 -12.48
N ARG A 154 5.28 -31.26 -13.00
CA ARG A 154 5.19 -31.52 -14.45
C ARG A 154 3.99 -30.83 -15.09
N LEU A 155 2.82 -30.83 -14.42
CA LEU A 155 1.61 -30.15 -14.88
C LEU A 155 1.82 -28.62 -14.95
N ILE A 156 2.48 -28.03 -13.96
CA ILE A 156 2.84 -26.60 -13.96
C ILE A 156 3.81 -26.30 -15.10
N GLU A 157 4.94 -27.00 -15.18
CA GLU A 157 6.01 -26.74 -16.15
C GLU A 157 5.49 -26.84 -17.61
N ALA A 158 4.65 -27.80 -17.93
CA ALA A 158 4.07 -27.98 -19.26
C ALA A 158 3.13 -26.82 -19.66
N ASN A 159 2.56 -26.09 -18.69
CA ASN A 159 1.61 -25.00 -18.93
C ASN A 159 2.19 -23.60 -18.78
N LEU A 160 3.50 -23.43 -18.54
CA LEU A 160 4.13 -22.10 -18.45
C LEU A 160 3.97 -21.28 -19.74
N ARG A 161 3.93 -21.93 -20.91
CA ARG A 161 3.70 -21.26 -22.20
C ARG A 161 2.30 -20.64 -22.28
N LEU A 162 1.30 -21.20 -21.64
CA LEU A 162 -0.05 -20.65 -21.54
C LEU A 162 0.00 -19.32 -20.76
N VAL A 163 0.75 -19.27 -19.66
CA VAL A 163 0.91 -18.04 -18.87
C VAL A 163 1.49 -16.90 -19.71
N VAL A 164 2.55 -17.18 -20.50
CA VAL A 164 3.16 -16.17 -21.39
C VAL A 164 2.17 -15.68 -22.43
N SER A 165 1.34 -16.58 -23.01
CA SER A 165 0.35 -16.18 -24.01
C SER A 165 -0.72 -15.23 -23.46
N VAL A 166 -1.10 -15.41 -22.18
CA VAL A 166 -2.03 -14.54 -21.48
C VAL A 166 -1.33 -13.23 -21.11
N ALA A 167 -0.10 -13.28 -20.55
CA ALA A 167 0.64 -12.11 -20.08
C ALA A 167 0.91 -11.07 -21.19
N LYS A 168 1.11 -11.51 -22.43
CA LYS A 168 1.33 -10.61 -23.59
C LYS A 168 0.22 -9.56 -23.74
N ARG A 169 -1.04 -9.87 -23.39
CA ARG A 169 -2.16 -8.93 -23.50
C ARG A 169 -2.17 -7.84 -22.42
N TYR A 170 -1.34 -8.00 -21.39
CA TYR A 170 -1.25 -7.06 -20.26
C TYR A 170 0.02 -6.19 -20.30
N VAL A 171 0.84 -6.33 -21.34
CA VAL A 171 2.05 -5.53 -21.53
C VAL A 171 1.70 -4.05 -21.70
N GLY A 172 2.51 -3.16 -21.12
CA GLY A 172 2.29 -1.70 -21.20
C GLY A 172 1.31 -1.14 -20.17
N ARG A 173 0.85 -1.95 -19.21
CA ARG A 173 -0.10 -1.55 -18.16
C ARG A 173 0.56 -1.26 -16.79
N GLY A 174 1.88 -0.99 -16.78
CA GLY A 174 2.61 -0.59 -15.55
C GLY A 174 3.49 -1.66 -14.93
N LEU A 175 3.40 -2.93 -15.35
CA LEU A 175 4.31 -4.01 -14.94
C LEU A 175 5.13 -4.52 -16.13
N THR A 176 6.34 -5.01 -15.86
CA THR A 176 7.17 -5.66 -16.89
C THR A 176 6.58 -7.00 -17.29
N LEU A 177 6.88 -7.48 -18.51
CA LEU A 177 6.39 -8.79 -18.97
C LEU A 177 6.83 -9.94 -18.05
N LEU A 178 8.06 -9.89 -17.51
CA LEU A 178 8.55 -10.91 -16.58
C LEU A 178 7.78 -10.92 -15.27
N ASP A 179 7.45 -9.76 -14.72
CA ASP A 179 6.65 -9.65 -13.49
C ASP A 179 5.23 -10.18 -13.74
N LEU A 180 4.61 -9.80 -14.85
CA LEU A 180 3.30 -10.35 -15.26
C LEU A 180 3.33 -11.87 -15.41
N VAL A 181 4.38 -12.43 -15.99
CA VAL A 181 4.55 -13.88 -16.10
C VAL A 181 4.67 -14.53 -14.72
N GLN A 182 5.44 -13.95 -13.79
CA GLN A 182 5.57 -14.51 -12.44
C GLN A 182 4.27 -14.45 -11.66
N GLU A 183 3.54 -13.34 -11.72
CA GLU A 183 2.21 -13.26 -11.12
C GLU A 183 1.22 -14.24 -11.76
N GLY A 184 1.29 -14.41 -13.08
CA GLY A 184 0.52 -15.43 -13.79
C GLY A 184 0.89 -16.86 -13.40
N ASN A 185 2.18 -17.14 -13.13
CA ASN A 185 2.63 -18.44 -12.62
C ASN A 185 2.03 -18.76 -11.24
N LEU A 186 1.90 -17.74 -10.36
CA LEU A 186 1.19 -17.92 -9.09
C LEU A 186 -0.30 -18.29 -9.31
N GLY A 187 -0.93 -17.66 -10.30
CA GLY A 187 -2.28 -18.03 -10.74
C GLY A 187 -2.35 -19.48 -11.27
N LEU A 188 -1.39 -19.90 -12.10
CA LEU A 188 -1.29 -21.25 -12.62
C LEU A 188 -1.12 -22.29 -11.50
N ILE A 189 -0.29 -22.03 -10.50
CA ILE A 189 -0.10 -22.92 -9.34
C ILE A 189 -1.44 -23.12 -8.61
N ARG A 190 -2.19 -22.04 -8.36
CA ARG A 190 -3.53 -22.13 -7.74
C ARG A 190 -4.51 -22.90 -8.62
N ALA A 191 -4.42 -22.74 -9.94
CA ALA A 191 -5.25 -23.52 -10.87
C ALA A 191 -4.96 -25.02 -10.76
N VAL A 192 -3.69 -25.43 -10.71
CA VAL A 192 -3.30 -26.84 -10.55
C VAL A 192 -3.80 -27.42 -9.22
N GLU A 193 -3.75 -26.64 -8.13
CA GLU A 193 -4.21 -27.07 -6.80
C GLU A 193 -5.73 -27.28 -6.71
N LYS A 194 -6.49 -26.57 -7.56
CA LYS A 194 -7.96 -26.55 -7.51
C LYS A 194 -8.62 -27.19 -8.74
N PHE A 195 -7.83 -27.78 -9.62
CA PHE A 195 -8.34 -28.39 -10.85
C PHE A 195 -9.09 -29.68 -10.57
N ASP A 196 -10.34 -29.72 -11.03
CA ASP A 196 -11.22 -30.88 -10.95
C ASP A 196 -11.36 -31.52 -12.36
N TYR A 197 -10.64 -32.63 -12.56
CA TYR A 197 -10.62 -33.34 -13.84
C TYR A 197 -11.91 -34.13 -14.12
N GLU A 198 -12.72 -34.44 -13.10
CA GLU A 198 -13.97 -35.20 -13.25
C GLU A 198 -15.01 -34.41 -14.03
N ARG A 199 -14.93 -33.10 -14.03
CA ARG A 199 -15.82 -32.19 -14.80
C ARG A 199 -15.61 -32.27 -16.31
N GLY A 200 -14.55 -32.88 -16.80
CA GLY A 200 -14.30 -33.12 -18.23
C GLY A 200 -13.84 -31.87 -19.02
N TYR A 201 -13.61 -30.76 -18.38
CA TYR A 201 -13.07 -29.56 -19.05
C TYR A 201 -11.55 -29.65 -19.23
N LYS A 202 -11.03 -28.99 -20.31
CA LYS A 202 -9.59 -28.89 -20.52
C LYS A 202 -8.98 -28.05 -19.42
N PHE A 203 -7.80 -28.42 -18.94
CA PHE A 203 -7.05 -27.70 -17.92
C PHE A 203 -6.81 -26.23 -18.32
N SER A 204 -6.47 -25.97 -19.60
CA SER A 204 -6.20 -24.64 -20.11
C SER A 204 -7.37 -23.65 -19.93
N THR A 205 -8.62 -24.09 -20.11
CA THR A 205 -9.83 -23.27 -19.92
C THR A 205 -9.94 -22.81 -18.46
N TYR A 206 -9.74 -23.73 -17.52
CA TYR A 206 -9.78 -23.43 -16.10
C TYR A 206 -8.59 -22.57 -15.63
N ALA A 207 -7.38 -22.91 -16.07
CA ALA A 207 -6.15 -22.21 -15.71
C ALA A 207 -6.14 -20.75 -16.20
N THR A 208 -6.67 -20.49 -17.41
CA THR A 208 -6.72 -19.12 -17.96
C THR A 208 -7.46 -18.17 -17.05
N TRP A 209 -8.54 -18.59 -16.39
CA TRP A 209 -9.28 -17.77 -15.44
C TRP A 209 -8.41 -17.38 -14.24
N TRP A 210 -7.71 -18.35 -13.62
CA TRP A 210 -6.83 -18.09 -12.47
C TRP A 210 -5.63 -17.22 -12.84
N ILE A 211 -5.05 -17.45 -14.02
CA ILE A 211 -3.93 -16.65 -14.55
C ILE A 211 -4.37 -15.21 -14.75
N ARG A 212 -5.52 -14.97 -15.41
CA ARG A 212 -6.07 -13.62 -15.60
C ARG A 212 -6.35 -12.93 -14.26
N GLN A 213 -7.01 -13.62 -13.34
CA GLN A 213 -7.34 -13.08 -12.02
C GLN A 213 -6.09 -12.67 -11.25
N SER A 214 -5.03 -13.49 -11.28
CA SER A 214 -3.78 -13.20 -10.61
C SER A 214 -3.10 -11.97 -11.23
N MET A 215 -3.01 -11.90 -12.56
CA MET A 215 -2.42 -10.76 -13.28
C MET A 215 -3.21 -9.47 -13.07
N SER A 216 -4.53 -9.52 -13.16
CA SER A 216 -5.38 -8.33 -12.94
C SER A 216 -5.26 -7.79 -11.51
N ARG A 217 -5.17 -8.70 -10.53
CA ARG A 217 -4.96 -8.31 -9.14
C ARG A 217 -3.56 -7.71 -8.93
N ALA A 218 -2.52 -8.31 -9.51
CA ALA A 218 -1.16 -7.79 -9.43
C ALA A 218 -1.05 -6.39 -10.06
N LEU A 219 -1.70 -6.17 -11.22
CA LEU A 219 -1.77 -4.83 -11.83
C LEU A 219 -2.47 -3.82 -10.92
N ALA A 220 -3.57 -4.19 -10.27
CA ALA A 220 -4.25 -3.28 -9.35
C ALA A 220 -3.40 -2.94 -8.12
N ASP A 221 -2.62 -3.92 -7.63
CA ASP A 221 -1.85 -3.79 -6.39
C ASP A 221 -0.46 -3.16 -6.57
N GLN A 222 0.18 -3.33 -7.74
CA GLN A 222 1.61 -3.05 -7.93
C GLN A 222 1.93 -2.11 -9.11
N ALA A 223 1.01 -1.92 -10.07
CA ALA A 223 1.31 -1.16 -11.29
C ALA A 223 1.49 0.34 -11.06
N ARG A 224 0.94 0.89 -9.97
CA ARG A 224 0.97 2.33 -9.68
C ARG A 224 2.06 2.70 -8.68
N THR A 225 2.76 3.80 -8.91
CA THR A 225 3.75 4.35 -7.97
C THR A 225 3.11 4.66 -6.61
N ILE A 226 1.91 5.23 -6.61
CA ILE A 226 1.10 5.44 -5.41
C ILE A 226 0.03 4.35 -5.42
N ARG A 227 0.15 3.38 -4.49
CA ARG A 227 -0.78 2.25 -4.38
C ARG A 227 -2.20 2.73 -4.08
N VAL A 228 -3.14 2.19 -4.81
CA VAL A 228 -4.59 2.45 -4.64
C VAL A 228 -5.29 1.12 -4.33
N PRO A 229 -6.26 1.08 -3.41
CA PRO A 229 -7.03 -0.14 -3.13
C PRO A 229 -7.73 -0.72 -4.37
N VAL A 230 -7.81 -2.05 -4.47
CA VAL A 230 -8.33 -2.76 -5.65
C VAL A 230 -9.73 -2.30 -6.06
N HIS A 231 -10.65 -2.12 -5.10
CA HIS A 231 -12.02 -1.67 -5.39
C HIS A 231 -12.07 -0.26 -6.02
N VAL A 232 -11.11 0.62 -5.69
CA VAL A 232 -11.01 1.95 -6.30
C VAL A 232 -10.44 1.84 -7.71
N VAL A 233 -9.46 0.95 -7.95
CA VAL A 233 -8.92 0.66 -9.29
C VAL A 233 -10.02 0.10 -10.19
N GLU A 234 -10.86 -0.81 -9.70
CA GLU A 234 -12.02 -1.32 -10.42
C GLU A 234 -13.00 -0.20 -10.81
N LEU A 235 -13.25 0.73 -9.86
CA LEU A 235 -14.11 1.88 -10.12
C LEU A 235 -13.48 2.83 -11.16
N ILE A 236 -12.17 3.10 -11.07
CA ILE A 236 -11.43 3.89 -12.07
C ILE A 236 -11.59 3.26 -13.45
N ASN A 237 -11.35 1.94 -13.59
CA ASN A 237 -11.48 1.23 -14.86
C ASN A 237 -12.92 1.29 -15.41
N ARG A 238 -13.93 1.20 -14.55
CA ARG A 238 -15.33 1.32 -14.93
C ARG A 238 -15.65 2.73 -15.45
N VAL A 239 -15.20 3.78 -14.75
CA VAL A 239 -15.37 5.18 -15.17
C VAL A 239 -14.72 5.44 -16.52
N ILE A 240 -13.45 5.01 -16.70
CA ILE A 240 -12.71 5.20 -17.96
C ILE A 240 -13.38 4.44 -19.11
N ARG A 241 -13.86 3.21 -18.87
CA ARG A 241 -14.58 2.42 -19.89
C ARG A 241 -15.83 3.13 -20.37
N VAL A 242 -16.68 3.60 -19.45
CA VAL A 242 -17.91 4.33 -19.81
C VAL A 242 -17.59 5.63 -20.53
N GLN A 243 -16.58 6.37 -20.07
CA GLN A 243 -16.14 7.61 -20.73
C GLN A 243 -15.69 7.35 -22.17
N ARG A 244 -14.90 6.28 -22.41
CA ARG A 244 -14.49 5.89 -23.77
C ARG A 244 -15.66 5.45 -24.63
N ALA A 245 -16.59 4.65 -24.10
CA ALA A 245 -17.77 4.22 -24.84
C ALA A 245 -18.64 5.41 -25.27
N MET A 246 -18.91 6.36 -24.37
CA MET A 246 -19.66 7.58 -24.69
C MET A 246 -18.93 8.47 -25.71
N LEU A 247 -17.62 8.58 -25.60
CA LEU A 247 -16.80 9.31 -26.58
C LEU A 247 -16.90 8.68 -27.97
N GLN A 248 -16.89 7.34 -28.07
CA GLN A 248 -17.07 6.63 -29.34
C GLN A 248 -18.48 6.80 -29.93
N GLU A 249 -19.52 6.81 -29.08
CA GLU A 249 -20.91 6.93 -29.51
C GLU A 249 -21.27 8.37 -29.94
N HIS A 250 -20.84 9.38 -29.16
CA HIS A 250 -21.22 10.76 -29.36
C HIS A 250 -20.17 11.61 -30.09
N GLY A 251 -18.94 11.13 -30.22
CA GLY A 251 -17.83 11.84 -30.85
C GLY A 251 -17.31 13.06 -30.06
N THR A 252 -17.87 13.32 -28.87
CA THR A 252 -17.48 14.40 -27.96
C THR A 252 -17.20 13.86 -26.56
N GLU A 253 -16.26 14.49 -25.85
CA GLU A 253 -15.92 14.07 -24.48
C GLU A 253 -17.13 14.25 -23.54
N PRO A 254 -17.58 13.18 -22.84
CA PRO A 254 -18.74 13.25 -21.97
C PRO A 254 -18.44 14.09 -20.72
N SER A 255 -19.45 14.80 -20.24
CA SER A 255 -19.37 15.54 -18.99
C SER A 255 -19.34 14.60 -17.79
N VAL A 256 -18.78 15.08 -16.66
CA VAL A 256 -18.76 14.32 -15.40
C VAL A 256 -20.16 13.92 -14.94
N ALA A 257 -21.17 14.78 -15.21
CA ALA A 257 -22.57 14.51 -14.89
C ALA A 257 -23.14 13.33 -15.70
N GLU A 258 -22.87 13.27 -17.00
CA GLU A 258 -23.32 12.19 -17.89
C GLU A 258 -22.69 10.84 -17.49
N VAL A 259 -21.37 10.82 -17.22
CA VAL A 259 -20.68 9.62 -16.71
C VAL A 259 -21.24 9.19 -15.36
N GLY A 260 -21.53 10.16 -14.46
CA GLY A 260 -22.13 9.88 -13.16
C GLY A 260 -23.53 9.28 -13.28
N ALA A 261 -24.37 9.81 -14.19
CA ALA A 261 -25.70 9.29 -14.47
C ALA A 261 -25.66 7.85 -15.04
N ALA A 262 -24.74 7.56 -15.95
CA ALA A 262 -24.57 6.23 -16.54
C ALA A 262 -24.10 5.17 -15.53
N LEU A 263 -23.32 5.56 -14.52
CA LEU A 263 -22.78 4.66 -13.49
C LEU A 263 -23.60 4.68 -12.20
N GLU A 264 -24.65 5.51 -12.10
CA GLU A 264 -25.47 5.72 -10.90
C GLU A 264 -24.64 6.18 -9.68
N ILE A 265 -23.63 7.02 -9.93
CA ILE A 265 -22.77 7.61 -8.88
C ILE A 265 -22.81 9.14 -8.96
N SER A 266 -22.50 9.80 -7.82
CA SER A 266 -22.50 11.26 -7.76
C SER A 266 -21.38 11.89 -8.58
N GLU A 267 -21.58 13.07 -9.14
CA GLU A 267 -20.55 13.83 -9.87
C GLU A 267 -19.29 14.07 -9.05
N SER A 268 -19.44 14.32 -7.74
CA SER A 268 -18.32 14.51 -6.82
C SER A 268 -17.45 13.27 -6.76
N ARG A 269 -18.07 12.09 -6.75
CA ARG A 269 -17.36 10.80 -6.74
C ARG A 269 -16.65 10.52 -8.07
N VAL A 270 -17.28 10.82 -9.20
CA VAL A 270 -16.61 10.70 -10.51
C VAL A 270 -15.39 11.60 -10.58
N ARG A 271 -15.50 12.85 -10.14
CA ARG A 271 -14.39 13.82 -10.11
C ARG A 271 -13.23 13.36 -9.21
N GLU A 272 -13.55 12.81 -8.06
CA GLU A 272 -12.56 12.22 -7.15
C GLU A 272 -11.85 11.03 -7.79
N VAL A 273 -12.60 10.11 -8.41
CA VAL A 273 -12.05 8.93 -9.10
C VAL A 273 -11.13 9.33 -10.25
N LEU A 274 -11.49 10.34 -11.03
CA LEU A 274 -10.64 10.86 -12.11
C LEU A 274 -9.36 11.50 -11.59
N ARG A 275 -9.37 12.12 -10.40
CA ARG A 275 -8.14 12.60 -9.74
C ARG A 275 -7.23 11.44 -9.34
N PHE A 276 -7.77 10.35 -8.79
CA PHE A 276 -6.98 9.16 -8.47
C PHE A 276 -6.51 8.40 -9.72
N ALA A 277 -7.16 8.59 -10.86
CA ALA A 277 -6.74 7.99 -12.12
C ALA A 277 -5.43 8.57 -12.66
N GLN A 278 -5.09 9.81 -12.28
CA GLN A 278 -3.86 10.49 -12.73
C GLN A 278 -2.63 9.81 -12.15
N GLU A 279 -1.60 9.67 -12.99
CA GLU A 279 -0.29 9.15 -12.60
C GLU A 279 0.68 10.29 -12.32
N PRO A 280 1.61 10.15 -11.35
CA PRO A 280 2.64 11.16 -11.12
C PRO A 280 3.58 11.27 -12.32
N VAL A 281 3.99 12.50 -12.61
CA VAL A 281 4.98 12.80 -13.65
C VAL A 281 6.37 12.79 -13.04
N SER A 282 7.37 12.31 -13.78
CA SER A 282 8.76 12.32 -13.32
C SER A 282 9.31 13.75 -13.20
N LEU A 283 10.00 14.05 -12.10
CA LEU A 283 10.72 15.31 -11.94
C LEU A 283 11.90 15.45 -12.88
N HIS A 284 12.40 14.35 -13.45
CA HIS A 284 13.47 14.35 -14.44
C HIS A 284 12.95 14.54 -15.87
N THR A 285 11.65 14.74 -16.07
CA THR A 285 11.10 15.02 -17.40
C THR A 285 11.69 16.32 -17.91
N PRO A 286 12.37 16.31 -19.11
CA PRO A 286 12.92 17.51 -19.69
C PRO A 286 11.80 18.50 -20.08
N VAL A 287 12.05 19.80 -19.89
CA VAL A 287 11.13 20.87 -20.21
C VAL A 287 11.81 21.84 -21.16
N GLY A 288 11.26 22.02 -22.36
CA GLY A 288 11.80 22.90 -23.41
C GLY A 288 12.37 22.13 -24.59
N GLU A 289 12.87 22.86 -25.59
CA GLU A 289 13.39 22.29 -26.84
C GLU A 289 14.86 21.82 -26.73
N GLU A 290 15.60 22.30 -25.73
CA GLU A 290 17.05 22.02 -25.57
C GLU A 290 17.37 20.92 -24.55
N ASP A 291 16.35 20.29 -23.91
CA ASP A 291 16.46 19.21 -22.90
C ASP A 291 17.37 19.51 -21.69
N ASP A 292 17.83 20.75 -21.52
CA ASP A 292 18.82 21.15 -20.50
C ASP A 292 18.18 21.37 -19.12
N VAL A 293 16.84 21.55 -19.03
CA VAL A 293 16.13 21.85 -17.79
C VAL A 293 15.12 20.74 -17.47
N ALA A 294 15.24 20.17 -16.28
CA ALA A 294 14.25 19.19 -15.78
C ALA A 294 13.07 19.89 -15.09
N LEU A 295 11.90 19.24 -15.08
CA LEU A 295 10.73 19.75 -14.37
C LEU A 295 11.02 20.06 -12.88
N GLY A 296 11.89 19.25 -12.26
CA GLY A 296 12.32 19.45 -10.87
C GLY A 296 13.06 20.75 -10.62
N ASP A 297 13.80 21.27 -11.63
CA ASP A 297 14.58 22.50 -11.52
C ASP A 297 13.69 23.76 -11.53
N LEU A 298 12.43 23.61 -11.99
CA LEU A 298 11.44 24.70 -12.01
C LEU A 298 10.64 24.80 -10.71
N ILE A 299 10.77 23.84 -9.79
CA ILE A 299 10.04 23.83 -8.53
C ILE A 299 10.82 24.65 -7.50
N GLU A 300 10.23 25.76 -7.06
CA GLU A 300 10.78 26.59 -6.01
C GLU A 300 10.72 25.89 -4.65
N ASP A 301 11.81 25.94 -3.89
CA ASP A 301 11.85 25.49 -2.50
C ASP A 301 11.18 26.55 -1.60
N ALA A 302 9.92 26.31 -1.26
CA ALA A 302 9.14 27.19 -0.38
C ALA A 302 9.61 27.19 1.08
N ASP A 303 10.37 26.16 1.49
CA ASP A 303 10.89 26.02 2.86
C ASP A 303 12.33 26.58 2.98
N ALA A 304 12.92 27.06 1.91
CA ALA A 304 14.24 27.66 1.92
C ALA A 304 14.23 28.93 2.81
N ALA A 305 15.04 28.88 3.86
CA ALA A 305 15.16 30.04 4.78
C ALA A 305 15.64 31.29 4.04
N SER A 306 14.84 32.35 4.04
CA SER A 306 15.22 33.62 3.45
C SER A 306 16.47 34.16 4.12
N PRO A 307 17.49 34.62 3.38
CA PRO A 307 18.66 35.29 3.96
C PRO A 307 18.28 36.49 4.84
N VAL A 308 17.20 37.20 4.49
CA VAL A 308 16.67 38.33 5.27
C VAL A 308 16.10 37.87 6.61
N GLU A 309 15.32 36.80 6.62
CA GLU A 309 14.76 36.20 7.84
C GLU A 309 15.87 35.65 8.75
N SER A 310 16.87 34.97 8.15
CA SER A 310 18.02 34.48 8.90
C SER A 310 18.81 35.61 9.56
N ALA A 311 19.04 36.71 8.83
CA ALA A 311 19.70 37.90 9.38
C ALA A 311 18.84 38.59 10.46
N ALA A 312 17.52 38.71 10.25
CA ALA A 312 16.58 39.26 11.22
C ALA A 312 16.56 38.42 12.52
N PHE A 313 16.60 37.09 12.40
CA PHE A 313 16.65 36.19 13.54
C PHE A 313 17.95 36.34 14.35
N LEU A 314 19.10 36.50 13.69
CA LEU A 314 20.38 36.76 14.36
C LEU A 314 20.35 38.10 15.11
N LEU A 315 19.85 39.17 14.49
CA LEU A 315 19.69 40.47 15.12
C LEU A 315 18.71 40.43 16.32
N LEU A 316 17.59 39.73 16.17
CA LEU A 316 16.64 39.49 17.25
C LEU A 316 17.33 38.83 18.46
N ARG A 317 18.15 37.81 18.20
CA ARG A 317 18.90 37.10 19.23
C ARG A 317 19.88 38.04 19.96
N GLU A 318 20.65 38.83 19.22
CA GLU A 318 21.57 39.80 19.79
C GLU A 318 20.83 40.87 20.66
N HIS A 319 19.72 41.37 20.15
CA HIS A 319 18.89 42.33 20.92
C HIS A 319 18.29 41.67 22.16
N LEU A 320 17.82 40.43 22.08
CA LEU A 320 17.31 39.70 23.23
C LEU A 320 18.39 39.46 24.28
N GLU A 321 19.61 39.08 23.88
CA GLU A 321 20.75 38.93 24.79
C GLU A 321 21.14 40.24 25.44
N ALA A 322 21.12 41.34 24.69
CA ALA A 322 21.39 42.69 25.23
C ALA A 322 20.33 43.06 26.28
N VAL A 323 19.05 42.84 26.03
CA VAL A 323 17.96 43.10 26.98
C VAL A 323 18.08 42.20 28.21
N LEU A 324 18.34 40.90 28.03
CA LEU A 324 18.54 39.98 29.16
C LEU A 324 19.76 40.30 30.01
N SER A 325 20.82 40.93 29.44
CA SER A 325 22.01 41.35 30.18
C SER A 325 21.74 42.49 31.19
N THR A 326 20.65 43.24 31.00
CA THR A 326 20.24 44.32 31.93
C THR A 326 19.58 43.81 33.22
N LEU A 327 19.18 42.53 33.23
CA LEU A 327 18.57 41.85 34.36
C LEU A 327 19.61 41.38 35.38
N GLY A 328 19.19 41.24 36.62
CA GLY A 328 20.05 40.60 37.64
C GLY A 328 20.35 39.16 37.27
N GLU A 329 21.54 38.65 37.64
CA GLU A 329 22.02 37.31 37.27
C GLU A 329 20.98 36.19 37.51
N ARG A 330 20.33 36.18 38.68
CA ARG A 330 19.29 35.21 39.03
C ARG A 330 18.02 35.38 38.19
N GLU A 331 17.62 36.59 37.88
CA GLU A 331 16.43 36.90 37.08
C GLU A 331 16.66 36.42 35.63
N ARG A 332 17.84 36.65 35.07
CA ARG A 332 18.25 36.21 33.74
C ARG A 332 18.22 34.68 33.62
N GLN A 333 18.87 33.99 34.55
CA GLN A 333 18.92 32.52 34.54
C GLN A 333 17.52 31.88 34.66
N VAL A 334 16.65 32.46 35.51
CA VAL A 334 15.27 31.97 35.63
C VAL A 334 14.52 32.07 34.30
N VAL A 335 14.66 33.21 33.60
CA VAL A 335 14.01 33.37 32.26
C VAL A 335 14.64 32.48 31.23
N GLN A 336 15.96 32.38 31.16
CA GLN A 336 16.65 31.50 30.20
C GLN A 336 16.22 30.03 30.36
N LEU A 337 16.20 29.50 31.58
CA LEU A 337 15.76 28.15 31.86
C LEU A 337 14.26 27.95 31.62
N ARG A 338 13.43 28.95 31.94
CA ARG A 338 11.97 28.84 31.78
C ARG A 338 11.56 28.75 30.33
N TYR A 339 12.18 29.53 29.45
CA TYR A 339 11.86 29.60 28.03
C TYR A 339 12.82 28.77 27.17
N GLY A 340 13.81 28.09 27.76
CA GLY A 340 14.76 27.27 27.05
C GLY A 340 15.67 28.06 26.10
N LEU A 341 16.02 29.27 26.43
CA LEU A 341 16.82 30.16 25.56
C LEU A 341 18.28 29.73 25.43
N ASP A 342 18.77 28.89 26.35
CA ASP A 342 20.14 28.38 26.39
C ASP A 342 20.28 27.01 25.72
N ASP A 343 19.43 26.08 26.11
CA ASP A 343 19.49 24.66 25.68
C ASP A 343 18.33 24.22 24.77
N GLY A 344 17.41 25.12 24.41
CA GLY A 344 16.22 24.84 23.61
C GLY A 344 15.12 24.07 24.36
N ARG A 345 15.28 23.81 25.69
CA ARG A 345 14.32 23.04 26.49
C ARG A 345 13.68 23.88 27.57
N PRO A 346 12.40 24.28 27.45
CA PRO A 346 11.70 24.99 28.49
C PRO A 346 11.52 24.12 29.74
N ARG A 347 11.88 24.68 30.92
CA ARG A 347 11.76 23.97 32.20
C ARG A 347 10.54 24.46 32.99
N THR A 348 10.03 23.58 33.84
CA THR A 348 8.90 23.88 34.73
C THR A 348 9.35 24.71 35.91
N LEU A 349 8.44 25.50 36.51
CA LEU A 349 8.73 26.32 37.70
C LEU A 349 9.22 25.47 38.88
N GLU A 350 8.84 24.24 38.95
CA GLU A 350 9.21 23.31 40.01
C GLU A 350 10.67 22.83 39.83
N GLU A 351 11.04 22.42 38.61
CA GLU A 351 12.42 22.05 38.26
C GLU A 351 13.40 23.22 38.51
N ILE A 352 13.00 24.42 38.08
CA ILE A 352 13.80 25.63 38.34
C ILE A 352 13.89 25.90 39.86
N GLY A 353 12.79 25.71 40.59
CA GLY A 353 12.78 25.83 42.05
C GLY A 353 13.76 24.89 42.72
N HIS A 354 13.82 23.63 42.28
CA HIS A 354 14.80 22.64 42.74
C HIS A 354 16.25 23.06 42.46
N LEU A 355 16.54 23.58 41.27
CA LEU A 355 17.88 24.04 40.86
C LEU A 355 18.38 25.19 41.73
N PHE A 356 17.48 26.14 42.06
CA PHE A 356 17.83 27.33 42.85
C PHE A 356 17.61 27.19 44.37
N GLY A 357 17.14 26.01 44.84
CA GLY A 357 16.87 25.76 46.25
C GLY A 357 15.73 26.62 46.81
N VAL A 358 14.73 27.00 46.01
CA VAL A 358 13.60 27.84 46.40
C VAL A 358 12.28 27.22 46.00
N THR A 359 11.18 27.71 46.61
CA THR A 359 9.84 27.21 46.32
C THR A 359 9.36 27.60 44.91
N ARG A 360 8.50 26.78 44.31
CA ARG A 360 7.83 27.06 43.02
C ARG A 360 7.21 28.47 42.97
N GLU A 361 6.55 28.87 44.07
CA GLU A 361 5.90 30.19 44.16
C GLU A 361 6.92 31.33 44.11
N ARG A 362 8.11 31.13 44.69
CA ARG A 362 9.17 32.11 44.63
C ARG A 362 9.70 32.32 43.22
N ILE A 363 9.84 31.22 42.44
CA ILE A 363 10.23 31.32 41.03
C ILE A 363 9.15 32.05 40.23
N ARG A 364 7.85 31.76 40.48
CA ARG A 364 6.73 32.46 39.82
C ARG A 364 6.76 33.96 40.08
N GLN A 365 7.07 34.35 41.32
CA GLN A 365 7.21 35.78 41.68
C GLN A 365 8.41 36.45 40.97
N ILE A 366 9.53 35.74 40.87
CA ILE A 366 10.73 36.24 40.15
C ILE A 366 10.37 36.39 38.67
N GLU A 367 9.79 35.36 38.02
CA GLU A 367 9.34 35.39 36.64
C GLU A 367 8.41 36.60 36.37
N ALA A 368 7.33 36.74 37.14
CA ALA A 368 6.37 37.83 36.98
C ALA A 368 7.03 39.23 37.11
N LYS A 369 7.92 39.38 38.10
CA LYS A 369 8.65 40.63 38.31
C LYS A 369 9.63 40.93 37.17
N THR A 370 10.31 39.91 36.67
CA THR A 370 11.26 40.04 35.58
C THR A 370 10.55 40.35 34.26
N LEU A 371 9.45 39.68 33.95
CA LEU A 371 8.63 39.99 32.79
C LEU A 371 8.04 41.42 32.84
N SER A 372 7.64 41.89 34.02
CA SER A 372 7.21 43.31 34.19
C SER A 372 8.35 44.27 33.86
N LYS A 373 9.57 44.03 34.40
CA LYS A 373 10.75 44.85 34.09
C LYS A 373 11.07 44.87 32.59
N LEU A 374 10.96 43.71 31.92
CA LEU A 374 11.21 43.62 30.48
C LEU A 374 10.17 44.39 29.65
N ARG A 375 8.90 44.43 30.10
CA ARG A 375 7.87 45.24 29.45
C ARG A 375 8.08 46.73 29.55
N ASP A 376 8.62 47.19 30.67
CA ASP A 376 8.85 48.60 30.95
C ASP A 376 10.19 49.12 30.42
N HIS A 377 11.00 48.23 29.82
CA HIS A 377 12.33 48.58 29.34
C HIS A 377 12.29 49.25 27.97
N ALA A 378 13.12 50.32 27.78
CA ALA A 378 13.20 51.06 26.52
C ALA A 378 13.53 50.21 25.28
N PHE A 379 14.12 49.01 25.46
CA PHE A 379 14.41 48.09 24.39
C PHE A 379 13.20 47.21 23.98
N ALA A 380 12.10 47.18 24.76
CA ALA A 380 10.90 46.42 24.40
C ALA A 380 10.28 46.91 23.08
N ASP A 381 10.40 48.23 22.81
CA ASP A 381 9.89 48.79 21.55
C ASP A 381 10.73 48.37 20.32
N GLN A 382 12.01 48.09 20.50
CA GLN A 382 12.88 47.59 19.44
C GLN A 382 12.56 46.10 19.10
N LEU A 383 12.13 45.29 20.10
CA LEU A 383 11.75 43.92 19.90
C LEU A 383 10.35 43.76 19.23
N ARG A 384 9.47 44.76 19.36
CA ARG A 384 8.16 44.76 18.70
C ARG A 384 8.27 44.76 17.18
N GLY A 385 9.26 45.43 16.60
CA GLY A 385 9.50 45.48 15.17
C GLY A 385 9.84 44.11 14.52
N TYR A 386 10.06 43.04 15.32
CA TYR A 386 10.27 41.69 14.83
C TYR A 386 9.03 40.80 14.95
N LEU A 387 7.90 41.29 15.50
CA LEU A 387 6.66 40.55 15.71
C LEU A 387 5.60 40.88 14.66
N ASP A 388 5.79 41.97 13.91
CA ASP A 388 4.98 42.41 12.80
C ASP A 388 5.57 41.89 11.48
#